data_a968ec94dd314c89f10db5b7348fd46a
#
_entry.id   a968ec94dd314c89f10db5b7348fd46a
#
_cell.length_a   1.000
_cell.length_b   1.000
_cell.length_c   1.000
_cell.angle_alpha   90.00
_cell.angle_beta   90.00
_cell.angle_gamma   90.00
#
_symmetry.space_group_name_H-M   'P 1'
#
loop_
_entity.id
_entity.type
_entity.pdbx_description
1 polymer ?
#
loop_
_entity_poly.entity_id
_entity_poly.type
_entity_poly.pdbx_seq_one_letter_code
_entity_poly.pdbx_strand_id
1 'polypeptide(L)'
;MIEFPIFTQHRHTRHAAQLFFHCIEQRDLHTWSFGELPKVYQQKRGGFEVRAYPALVDKKDSVEIKLFETEQEQLSAMRAGQRRLILLNVPSPIKYLHANLPNKSKLGLYFNPYGKVLDLIDDCIACGVDKLIEERGGMVWEPQAFEALKEHVRAELGDTVVEIAKQVETILTTAYNINKRLKGKVDFTMAFALSDVKAQIEGLIFSGFATECGWKRLPDILRYMRAIERRMEKLPVDPNKDRLHMLKIESVANKYKELLNKIPKGMAIPDNVREIRWMLEELRVSYFAQQLGTPYPVSDKRIINAIEAC
;
A
#
# COMPACT_ATOMS: atom_id res chain seq x y z
N MET A 1 21.43 3.28 50.42
CA MET A 1 20.53 3.50 49.27
C MET A 1 21.42 3.77 48.08
N ILE A 2 21.63 2.77 47.24
CA ILE A 2 22.49 2.89 46.03
C ILE A 2 21.58 2.49 44.89
N GLU A 3 21.22 3.47 44.05
CA GLU A 3 20.47 3.29 42.83
C GLU A 3 21.38 2.63 41.78
N PHE A 4 20.94 1.51 41.21
CA PHE A 4 21.56 0.89 40.06
C PHE A 4 20.86 1.37 38.77
N PRO A 5 21.61 1.78 37.75
CA PRO A 5 21.02 2.25 36.49
C PRO A 5 20.57 1.08 35.61
N ILE A 6 19.30 1.09 35.25
CA ILE A 6 18.60 0.09 34.40
C ILE A 6 19.05 0.10 32.91
N PHE A 7 20.02 0.92 32.54
CA PHE A 7 20.35 1.22 31.13
C PHE A 7 21.36 0.28 30.44
N THR A 8 21.93 -0.70 31.13
CA THR A 8 23.02 -1.54 30.56
C THR A 8 22.57 -2.89 30.02
N GLN A 9 21.34 -3.34 30.30
CA GLN A 9 20.88 -4.69 29.91
C GLN A 9 20.43 -4.81 28.44
N HIS A 10 19.97 -3.73 27.79
CA HIS A 10 19.50 -3.79 26.38
C HIS A 10 20.60 -3.86 25.31
N ARG A 11 21.84 -3.46 25.61
CA ARG A 11 22.94 -3.53 24.63
C ARG A 11 23.56 -4.93 24.52
N HIS A 12 23.63 -5.67 25.62
CA HIS A 12 24.23 -7.02 25.62
C HIS A 12 23.30 -8.08 25.00
N THR A 13 22.01 -7.92 25.10
CA THR A 13 21.03 -8.83 24.45
C THR A 13 21.03 -8.67 22.93
N ARG A 14 21.18 -7.45 22.40
CA ARG A 14 21.29 -7.22 20.94
C ARG A 14 22.57 -7.83 20.33
N HIS A 15 23.70 -7.74 21.00
CA HIS A 15 24.96 -8.29 20.48
C HIS A 15 25.01 -9.82 20.53
N ALA A 16 24.43 -10.44 21.55
CA ALA A 16 24.33 -11.89 21.65
C ALA A 16 23.30 -12.47 20.65
N ALA A 17 22.21 -11.73 20.36
CA ALA A 17 21.27 -12.09 19.31
C ALA A 17 21.92 -12.03 17.91
N GLN A 18 22.69 -11.01 17.62
CA GLN A 18 23.34 -10.80 16.31
C GLN A 18 24.33 -11.92 15.89
N LEU A 19 25.01 -12.55 16.83
CA LEU A 19 26.00 -13.62 16.53
C LEU A 19 25.38 -14.98 16.24
N PHE A 20 24.10 -15.23 16.55
CA PHE A 20 23.43 -16.52 16.42
C PHE A 20 22.43 -16.64 15.27
N PHE A 21 22.00 -15.54 14.70
CA PHE A 21 21.07 -15.51 13.57
C PHE A 21 21.71 -15.90 12.23
N HIS A 22 23.01 -16.10 12.18
CA HIS A 22 23.78 -16.43 10.97
C HIS A 22 23.39 -17.76 10.28
N CYS A 23 22.71 -18.70 10.97
CA CYS A 23 22.29 -19.96 10.36
C CYS A 23 21.01 -19.87 9.52
N ILE A 24 20.14 -18.87 9.78
CA ILE A 24 18.86 -18.72 9.07
C ILE A 24 18.95 -17.58 8.05
N GLU A 25 19.67 -16.53 8.36
CA GLU A 25 19.85 -15.40 7.45
C GLU A 25 20.69 -15.81 6.24
N GLN A 26 20.12 -15.68 5.06
CA GLN A 26 20.77 -15.96 3.79
C GLN A 26 20.61 -14.75 2.87
N ARG A 27 21.59 -14.53 2.01
CA ARG A 27 21.64 -13.39 1.10
C ARG A 27 21.74 -13.86 -0.35
N ASP A 28 21.39 -12.95 -1.26
CA ASP A 28 21.54 -13.12 -2.70
C ASP A 28 20.84 -14.38 -3.25
N LEU A 29 19.62 -14.59 -2.79
CA LEU A 29 18.78 -15.71 -3.21
C LEU A 29 17.98 -15.30 -4.46
N HIS A 30 18.07 -16.15 -5.49
CA HIS A 30 17.33 -15.95 -6.74
C HIS A 30 16.25 -17.01 -6.96
N THR A 31 16.27 -18.09 -6.19
CA THR A 31 15.31 -19.19 -6.23
C THR A 31 14.96 -19.60 -4.80
N TRP A 32 13.90 -20.41 -4.64
CA TRP A 32 13.56 -21.01 -3.34
C TRP A 32 14.46 -22.20 -3.03
N SER A 33 15.68 -21.95 -2.59
CA SER A 33 16.71 -22.98 -2.34
C SER A 33 17.00 -23.25 -0.86
N PHE A 34 16.27 -22.63 0.05
CA PHE A 34 16.54 -22.64 1.49
C PHE A 34 15.63 -23.61 2.30
N GLY A 35 14.85 -24.46 1.62
CA GLY A 35 13.93 -25.39 2.27
C GLY A 35 12.67 -24.74 2.84
N GLU A 36 12.12 -25.32 3.88
CA GLU A 36 10.98 -24.75 4.62
C GLU A 36 11.42 -23.50 5.40
N LEU A 37 10.67 -22.41 5.27
CA LEU A 37 10.89 -21.20 6.06
C LEU A 37 9.95 -21.20 7.26
N PRO A 38 10.46 -21.35 8.50
CA PRO A 38 9.60 -21.41 9.68
C PRO A 38 8.90 -20.07 9.92
N LYS A 39 7.62 -20.09 10.24
CA LYS A 39 6.87 -18.87 10.58
C LYS A 39 7.36 -18.21 11.85
N VAL A 40 7.85 -19.00 12.81
CA VAL A 40 8.41 -18.53 14.07
C VAL A 40 9.68 -19.31 14.37
N TYR A 41 10.73 -18.60 14.66
CA TYR A 41 11.96 -19.18 15.19
C TYR A 41 12.00 -18.96 16.70
N GLN A 42 12.13 -20.05 17.45
CA GLN A 42 12.20 -20.02 18.92
C GLN A 42 13.44 -20.75 19.39
N GLN A 43 14.22 -20.10 20.26
CA GLN A 43 15.37 -20.71 20.88
C GLN A 43 15.44 -20.40 22.37
N LYS A 44 15.61 -21.42 23.20
CA LYS A 44 15.89 -21.25 24.65
C LYS A 44 17.38 -21.14 24.88
N ARG A 45 17.83 -20.08 25.54
CA ARG A 45 19.24 -19.89 25.89
C ARG A 45 19.36 -19.21 27.26
N GLY A 46 20.16 -19.81 28.16
CA GLY A 46 20.46 -19.21 29.46
C GLY A 46 19.21 -18.87 30.30
N GLY A 47 18.10 -19.60 30.14
CA GLY A 47 16.84 -19.34 30.83
C GLY A 47 15.93 -18.31 30.12
N PHE A 48 16.37 -17.72 29.00
CA PHE A 48 15.54 -16.78 28.21
C PHE A 48 15.08 -17.44 26.91
N GLU A 49 13.82 -17.20 26.53
CA GLU A 49 13.26 -17.60 25.25
C GLU A 49 13.41 -16.42 24.27
N VAL A 50 14.19 -16.63 23.20
CA VAL A 50 14.29 -15.66 22.10
C VAL A 50 13.35 -16.12 20.99
N ARG A 51 12.44 -15.26 20.60
CA ARG A 51 11.49 -15.45 19.52
C ARG A 51 11.81 -14.46 18.40
N ALA A 52 11.89 -14.95 17.15
CA ALA A 52 12.10 -14.14 15.97
C ALA A 52 11.24 -14.65 14.81
N TYR A 53 11.00 -13.80 13.84
CA TYR A 53 10.09 -14.03 12.73
C TYR A 53 10.86 -13.94 11.40
N PRO A 54 11.30 -15.07 10.80
CA PRO A 54 12.01 -15.09 9.53
C PRO A 54 11.11 -14.64 8.38
N ALA A 55 11.64 -13.85 7.45
CA ALA A 55 10.95 -13.47 6.22
C ALA A 55 11.90 -13.22 5.06
N LEU A 56 11.38 -13.37 3.85
CA LEU A 56 12.01 -12.89 2.63
C LEU A 56 11.94 -11.38 2.54
N VAL A 57 13.05 -10.74 2.18
CA VAL A 57 13.16 -9.29 1.98
C VAL A 57 13.54 -9.02 0.53
N ASP A 58 12.79 -8.14 -0.14
CA ASP A 58 13.06 -7.68 -1.51
C ASP A 58 14.36 -6.85 -1.57
N LYS A 59 15.30 -7.27 -2.42
CA LYS A 59 16.55 -6.56 -2.72
C LYS A 59 16.64 -6.11 -4.17
N LYS A 60 15.51 -6.06 -4.89
CA LYS A 60 15.36 -5.73 -6.31
C LYS A 60 15.89 -6.84 -7.23
N ASP A 61 17.18 -7.13 -7.19
CA ASP A 61 17.83 -8.13 -8.06
C ASP A 61 17.89 -9.52 -7.42
N SER A 62 17.65 -9.61 -6.11
CA SER A 62 17.62 -10.84 -5.33
C SER A 62 16.64 -10.73 -4.16
N VAL A 63 16.55 -11.76 -3.34
CA VAL A 63 15.93 -11.71 -2.02
C VAL A 63 16.91 -12.17 -0.96
N GLU A 64 16.68 -11.75 0.28
CA GLU A 64 17.43 -12.27 1.43
C GLU A 64 16.46 -12.73 2.53
N ILE A 65 16.88 -13.65 3.37
CA ILE A 65 16.13 -14.02 4.57
C ILE A 65 16.66 -13.19 5.73
N LYS A 66 15.75 -12.49 6.43
CA LYS A 66 16.01 -11.74 7.65
C LYS A 66 15.06 -12.13 8.76
N LEU A 67 15.50 -11.85 9.98
CA LEU A 67 14.73 -12.06 11.20
C LEU A 67 14.13 -10.74 11.67
N PHE A 68 12.86 -10.76 11.99
CA PHE A 68 12.10 -9.61 12.49
C PHE A 68 11.68 -9.83 13.95
N GLU A 69 11.42 -8.73 14.65
CA GLU A 69 11.01 -8.77 16.06
C GLU A 69 9.50 -9.01 16.20
N THR A 70 8.72 -8.68 15.17
CA THR A 70 7.25 -8.79 15.18
C THR A 70 6.73 -9.58 13.98
N GLU A 71 5.60 -10.25 14.17
CA GLU A 71 4.88 -10.94 13.08
C GLU A 71 4.40 -9.95 12.01
N GLN A 72 4.02 -8.75 12.39
CA GLN A 72 3.56 -7.73 11.43
C GLN A 72 4.66 -7.30 10.47
N GLU A 73 5.88 -7.09 10.97
CA GLU A 73 7.06 -6.80 10.13
C GLU A 73 7.39 -7.97 9.22
N GLN A 74 7.35 -9.20 9.76
CA GLN A 74 7.52 -10.44 8.99
C GLN A 74 6.55 -10.49 7.81
N LEU A 75 5.26 -10.36 8.07
CA LEU A 75 4.22 -10.47 7.02
C LEU A 75 4.39 -9.39 5.94
N SER A 76 4.73 -8.17 6.34
CA SER A 76 5.00 -7.07 5.41
C SER A 76 6.22 -7.38 4.52
N ALA A 77 7.34 -7.82 5.13
CA ALA A 77 8.56 -8.15 4.41
C ALA A 77 8.35 -9.39 3.50
N MET A 78 7.68 -10.44 4.03
CA MET A 78 7.42 -11.68 3.31
C MET A 78 6.59 -11.44 2.04
N ARG A 79 5.58 -10.58 2.09
CA ARG A 79 4.78 -10.20 0.90
C ARG A 79 5.67 -9.64 -0.20
N ALA A 80 6.49 -8.64 0.13
CA ALA A 80 7.39 -8.02 -0.84
C ALA A 80 8.47 -8.99 -1.36
N GLY A 81 9.09 -9.76 -0.46
CA GLY A 81 10.14 -10.71 -0.79
C GLY A 81 9.63 -11.87 -1.64
N GLN A 82 8.47 -12.46 -1.30
CA GLN A 82 7.89 -13.54 -2.08
C GLN A 82 7.46 -13.08 -3.48
N ARG A 83 6.85 -11.90 -3.58
CA ARG A 83 6.56 -11.28 -4.88
C ARG A 83 7.83 -11.10 -5.70
N ARG A 84 8.91 -10.59 -5.11
CA ARG A 84 10.20 -10.44 -5.80
C ARG A 84 10.74 -11.78 -6.28
N LEU A 85 10.74 -12.80 -5.43
CA LEU A 85 11.24 -14.13 -5.78
C LEU A 85 10.45 -14.76 -6.92
N ILE A 86 9.12 -14.59 -6.96
CA ILE A 86 8.28 -15.01 -8.07
C ILE A 86 8.69 -14.26 -9.35
N LEU A 87 8.82 -12.92 -9.31
CA LEU A 87 9.18 -12.11 -10.48
C LEU A 87 10.57 -12.44 -11.04
N LEU A 88 11.51 -12.90 -10.21
CA LEU A 88 12.81 -13.38 -10.66
C LEU A 88 12.73 -14.73 -11.42
N ASN A 89 11.65 -15.50 -11.22
CA ASN A 89 11.50 -16.86 -11.75
C ASN A 89 10.37 -17.00 -12.79
N VAL A 90 9.67 -15.92 -13.12
CA VAL A 90 8.57 -15.90 -14.10
C VAL A 90 8.93 -14.98 -15.25
N PRO A 91 8.60 -15.33 -16.52
CA PRO A 91 8.81 -14.43 -17.65
C PRO A 91 8.10 -13.09 -17.43
N SER A 92 8.77 -12.00 -17.78
CA SER A 92 8.18 -10.66 -17.68
C SER A 92 6.96 -10.52 -18.61
N PRO A 93 5.80 -10.06 -18.10
CA PRO A 93 4.58 -9.89 -18.89
C PRO A 93 4.60 -8.63 -19.77
N ILE A 94 5.69 -7.85 -19.79
CA ILE A 94 5.76 -6.55 -20.48
C ILE A 94 5.42 -6.67 -21.97
N LYS A 95 5.93 -7.69 -22.67
CA LYS A 95 5.62 -7.89 -24.08
C LYS A 95 4.15 -8.18 -24.31
N TYR A 96 3.55 -9.02 -23.46
CA TYR A 96 2.13 -9.34 -23.47
C TYR A 96 1.27 -8.10 -23.19
N LEU A 97 1.61 -7.34 -22.16
CA LEU A 97 0.96 -6.07 -21.83
C LEU A 97 1.02 -5.09 -22.99
N HIS A 98 2.18 -4.98 -23.65
CA HIS A 98 2.34 -4.13 -24.82
C HIS A 98 1.47 -4.55 -26.01
N ALA A 99 1.20 -5.80 -26.21
CA ALA A 99 0.34 -6.29 -27.28
C ALA A 99 -1.16 -6.09 -26.97
N ASN A 100 -1.56 -6.21 -25.70
CA ASN A 100 -2.96 -6.29 -25.29
C ASN A 100 -3.50 -5.00 -24.63
N LEU A 101 -2.66 -3.98 -24.42
CA LEU A 101 -3.09 -2.69 -23.89
C LEU A 101 -3.22 -1.65 -25.02
N PRO A 102 -4.46 -1.28 -25.41
CA PRO A 102 -4.68 -0.44 -26.59
C PRO A 102 -4.20 1.01 -26.44
N ASN A 103 -4.15 1.55 -25.23
CA ASN A 103 -3.95 2.98 -24.98
C ASN A 103 -2.65 3.32 -24.22
N LYS A 104 -1.55 2.62 -24.52
CA LYS A 104 -0.24 2.81 -23.82
C LYS A 104 0.22 4.25 -23.73
N SER A 105 0.05 5.02 -24.82
CA SER A 105 0.46 6.43 -24.86
C SER A 105 -0.28 7.28 -23.82
N LYS A 106 -1.53 6.94 -23.54
CA LYS A 106 -2.33 7.64 -22.52
C LYS A 106 -1.81 7.35 -21.11
N LEU A 107 -1.42 6.12 -20.81
CA LEU A 107 -0.85 5.79 -19.50
C LEU A 107 0.37 6.65 -19.20
N GLY A 108 1.32 6.73 -20.15
CA GLY A 108 2.51 7.56 -20.00
C GLY A 108 2.18 9.04 -19.84
N LEU A 109 1.30 9.58 -20.71
CA LEU A 109 0.90 10.98 -20.66
C LEU A 109 0.19 11.34 -19.36
N TYR A 110 -0.75 10.51 -18.90
CA TYR A 110 -1.58 10.80 -17.74
C TYR A 110 -0.86 10.55 -16.41
N PHE A 111 0.09 9.61 -16.38
CA PHE A 111 0.89 9.34 -15.20
C PHE A 111 2.13 10.26 -15.07
N ASN A 112 2.55 10.94 -16.12
CA ASN A 112 3.73 11.81 -16.10
C ASN A 112 3.80 12.81 -14.93
N PRO A 113 2.67 13.38 -14.43
CA PRO A 113 2.70 14.24 -13.24
C PRO A 113 3.06 13.53 -11.93
N TYR A 114 2.95 12.20 -11.87
CA TYR A 114 3.09 11.38 -10.66
C TYR A 114 4.34 10.51 -10.67
N GLY A 115 4.93 10.25 -11.86
CA GLY A 115 6.12 9.42 -12.00
C GLY A 115 6.38 8.97 -13.42
N LYS A 116 7.30 8.01 -13.58
CA LYS A 116 7.65 7.45 -14.88
C LYS A 116 6.70 6.32 -15.26
N VAL A 117 6.39 6.20 -16.54
CA VAL A 117 5.51 5.12 -17.06
C VAL A 117 6.07 3.71 -16.79
N LEU A 118 7.39 3.55 -16.77
CA LEU A 118 8.01 2.27 -16.45
C LEU A 118 7.72 1.86 -14.98
N ASP A 119 7.82 2.82 -14.06
CA ASP A 119 7.50 2.56 -12.65
C ASP A 119 6.01 2.18 -12.48
N LEU A 120 5.12 2.78 -13.28
CA LEU A 120 3.70 2.41 -13.30
C LEU A 120 3.47 0.99 -13.84
N ILE A 121 4.19 0.60 -14.88
CA ILE A 121 4.09 -0.76 -15.44
C ILE A 121 4.56 -1.78 -14.41
N ASP A 122 5.69 -1.52 -13.76
CA ASP A 122 6.22 -2.38 -12.71
C ASP A 122 5.26 -2.45 -11.50
N ASP A 123 4.61 -1.35 -11.16
CA ASP A 123 3.57 -1.30 -10.11
C ASP A 123 2.35 -2.15 -10.48
N CYS A 124 1.86 -2.07 -11.72
CA CYS A 124 0.76 -2.93 -12.19
C CYS A 124 1.15 -4.42 -12.16
N ILE A 125 2.39 -4.76 -12.54
CA ILE A 125 2.91 -6.13 -12.48
C ILE A 125 2.97 -6.61 -11.03
N ALA A 126 3.53 -5.81 -10.14
CA ALA A 126 3.63 -6.13 -8.71
C ALA A 126 2.25 -6.34 -8.07
N CYS A 127 1.30 -5.45 -8.38
CA CYS A 127 -0.09 -5.57 -7.94
C CYS A 127 -0.77 -6.84 -8.48
N GLY A 128 -0.47 -7.23 -9.73
CA GLY A 128 -0.97 -8.47 -10.35
C GLY A 128 -0.44 -9.72 -9.66
N VAL A 129 0.85 -9.75 -9.33
CA VAL A 129 1.44 -10.86 -8.56
C VAL A 129 0.80 -10.95 -7.18
N ASP A 130 0.62 -9.81 -6.47
CA ASP A 130 -0.03 -9.80 -5.15
C ASP A 130 -1.47 -10.32 -5.21
N LYS A 131 -2.24 -9.97 -6.28
CA LYS A 131 -3.58 -10.51 -6.53
C LYS A 131 -3.55 -12.03 -6.64
N LEU A 132 -2.68 -12.58 -7.48
CA LEU A 132 -2.58 -14.02 -7.73
C LEU A 132 -2.09 -14.80 -6.49
N ILE A 133 -1.18 -14.23 -5.70
CA ILE A 133 -0.78 -14.80 -4.39
C ILE A 133 -1.99 -14.89 -3.46
N GLU A 134 -2.78 -13.82 -3.36
CA GLU A 134 -3.94 -13.75 -2.47
C GLU A 134 -5.04 -14.73 -2.89
N GLU A 135 -5.32 -14.86 -4.18
CA GLU A 135 -6.30 -15.80 -4.74
C GLU A 135 -5.95 -17.27 -4.48
N ARG A 136 -4.68 -17.58 -4.24
CA ARG A 136 -4.19 -18.92 -3.88
C ARG A 136 -4.04 -19.15 -2.37
N GLY A 137 -4.61 -18.29 -1.55
CA GLY A 137 -4.61 -18.42 -0.10
C GLY A 137 -3.52 -17.63 0.62
N GLY A 138 -2.79 -16.78 -0.11
CA GLY A 138 -1.79 -15.90 0.45
C GLY A 138 -0.37 -16.45 0.37
N MET A 139 0.50 -15.95 1.26
CA MET A 139 1.92 -16.27 1.28
C MET A 139 2.16 -17.74 1.65
N VAL A 140 3.16 -18.34 1.00
CA VAL A 140 3.59 -19.73 1.20
C VAL A 140 4.93 -19.80 1.94
N TRP A 141 5.18 -20.92 2.62
CA TRP A 141 6.33 -21.09 3.51
C TRP A 141 7.15 -22.34 3.19
N GLU A 142 6.71 -23.11 2.20
CA GLU A 142 7.29 -24.40 1.80
C GLU A 142 7.67 -24.42 0.31
N PRO A 143 8.73 -25.14 -0.09
CA PRO A 143 9.21 -25.19 -1.48
C PRO A 143 8.14 -25.65 -2.47
N GLN A 144 7.38 -26.71 -2.14
CA GLN A 144 6.37 -27.28 -3.03
C GLN A 144 5.21 -26.30 -3.25
N ALA A 145 4.77 -25.64 -2.18
CA ALA A 145 3.74 -24.62 -2.25
C ALA A 145 4.20 -23.41 -3.08
N PHE A 146 5.48 -23.02 -2.96
CA PHE A 146 6.07 -21.95 -3.78
C PHE A 146 6.12 -22.33 -5.26
N GLU A 147 6.54 -23.54 -5.60
CA GLU A 147 6.56 -24.00 -6.99
C GLU A 147 5.16 -24.00 -7.61
N ALA A 148 4.15 -24.51 -6.89
CA ALA A 148 2.77 -24.47 -7.35
C ALA A 148 2.24 -23.04 -7.55
N LEU A 149 2.56 -22.12 -6.62
CA LEU A 149 2.21 -20.72 -6.73
C LEU A 149 2.91 -20.05 -7.91
N LYS A 150 4.19 -20.28 -8.11
CA LYS A 150 4.98 -19.78 -9.22
C LYS A 150 4.40 -20.20 -10.58
N GLU A 151 4.04 -21.47 -10.75
CA GLU A 151 3.43 -21.96 -11.99
C GLU A 151 2.05 -21.33 -12.23
N HIS A 152 1.25 -21.14 -11.19
CA HIS A 152 0.00 -20.41 -11.30
C HIS A 152 0.21 -18.95 -11.75
N VAL A 153 1.14 -18.25 -11.10
CA VAL A 153 1.48 -16.87 -11.51
C VAL A 153 2.00 -16.82 -12.94
N ARG A 154 2.84 -17.79 -13.35
CA ARG A 154 3.34 -17.87 -14.73
C ARG A 154 2.21 -17.97 -15.76
N ALA A 155 1.17 -18.75 -15.46
CA ALA A 155 0.03 -18.94 -16.34
C ALA A 155 -0.87 -17.69 -16.46
N GLU A 156 -1.15 -17.03 -15.33
CA GLU A 156 -2.22 -16.03 -15.23
C GLU A 156 -1.74 -14.56 -15.24
N LEU A 157 -0.41 -14.33 -15.04
CA LEU A 157 0.12 -12.98 -14.82
C LEU A 157 -0.18 -12.02 -15.99
N GLY A 158 -0.09 -12.50 -17.23
CA GLY A 158 -0.32 -11.66 -18.41
C GLY A 158 -1.69 -11.02 -18.40
N ASP A 159 -2.73 -11.83 -18.30
CA ASP A 159 -4.13 -11.37 -18.32
C ASP A 159 -4.47 -10.55 -17.08
N THR A 160 -3.97 -10.95 -15.91
CA THR A 160 -4.16 -10.23 -14.65
C THR A 160 -3.57 -8.81 -14.70
N VAL A 161 -2.36 -8.66 -15.25
CA VAL A 161 -1.72 -7.33 -15.39
C VAL A 161 -2.46 -6.46 -16.41
N VAL A 162 -2.99 -7.04 -17.51
CA VAL A 162 -3.83 -6.29 -18.46
C VAL A 162 -5.11 -5.80 -17.79
N GLU A 163 -5.76 -6.62 -16.97
CA GLU A 163 -6.95 -6.23 -16.20
C GLU A 163 -6.66 -5.04 -15.26
N ILE A 164 -5.58 -5.14 -14.45
CA ILE A 164 -5.16 -4.07 -13.54
C ILE A 164 -4.78 -2.80 -14.31
N ALA A 165 -4.02 -2.92 -15.40
CA ALA A 165 -3.62 -1.77 -16.20
C ALA A 165 -4.82 -1.03 -16.83
N LYS A 166 -5.88 -1.74 -17.22
CA LYS A 166 -7.15 -1.12 -17.69
C LYS A 166 -7.87 -0.36 -16.59
N GLN A 167 -7.90 -0.90 -15.36
CA GLN A 167 -8.47 -0.18 -14.21
C GLN A 167 -7.65 1.07 -13.89
N VAL A 168 -6.33 0.95 -13.86
CA VAL A 168 -5.40 2.07 -13.65
C VAL A 168 -5.55 3.13 -14.76
N GLU A 169 -5.68 2.73 -16.03
CA GLU A 169 -5.94 3.65 -17.15
C GLU A 169 -7.23 4.46 -16.92
N THR A 170 -8.28 3.82 -16.43
CA THR A 170 -9.56 4.49 -16.14
C THR A 170 -9.41 5.49 -15.01
N ILE A 171 -8.69 5.15 -13.94
CA ILE A 171 -8.37 6.05 -12.82
C ILE A 171 -7.59 7.26 -13.32
N LEU A 172 -6.51 7.02 -14.07
CA LEU A 172 -5.65 8.08 -14.61
C LEU A 172 -6.36 8.98 -15.61
N THR A 173 -7.25 8.43 -16.43
CA THR A 173 -8.09 9.19 -17.35
C THR A 173 -9.00 10.15 -16.60
N THR A 174 -9.64 9.68 -15.53
CA THR A 174 -10.49 10.50 -14.67
C THR A 174 -9.68 11.59 -13.98
N ALA A 175 -8.53 11.24 -13.40
CA ALA A 175 -7.62 12.20 -12.77
C ALA A 175 -7.10 13.27 -13.76
N TYR A 176 -6.77 12.88 -14.99
CA TYR A 176 -6.37 13.80 -16.04
C TYR A 176 -7.47 14.81 -16.37
N ASN A 177 -8.72 14.37 -16.49
CA ASN A 177 -9.87 15.23 -16.75
C ASN A 177 -10.10 16.21 -15.59
N ILE A 178 -9.97 15.77 -14.34
CA ILE A 178 -10.05 16.63 -13.16
C ILE A 178 -8.93 17.68 -13.20
N ASN A 179 -7.68 17.25 -13.40
CA ASN A 179 -6.53 18.14 -13.45
C ASN A 179 -6.61 19.18 -14.59
N LYS A 180 -7.22 18.80 -15.73
CA LYS A 180 -7.50 19.75 -16.82
C LYS A 180 -8.49 20.85 -16.38
N ARG A 181 -9.51 20.49 -15.61
CA ARG A 181 -10.49 21.46 -15.05
C ARG A 181 -9.85 22.35 -14.00
N LEU A 182 -8.94 21.83 -13.16
CA LEU A 182 -8.20 22.60 -12.14
C LEU A 182 -7.31 23.71 -12.75
N LYS A 183 -6.87 23.56 -14.00
CA LYS A 183 -6.05 24.55 -14.73
C LYS A 183 -6.87 25.69 -15.35
N GLY A 184 -8.20 25.64 -15.27
CA GLY A 184 -9.10 26.66 -15.80
C GLY A 184 -9.09 27.97 -14.99
N LYS A 185 -9.94 28.93 -15.40
CA LYS A 185 -10.15 30.16 -14.60
C LYS A 185 -10.77 29.78 -13.25
N VAL A 186 -10.06 30.13 -12.18
CA VAL A 186 -10.43 29.80 -10.80
C VAL A 186 -10.87 31.10 -10.11
N ASP A 187 -12.03 31.05 -9.49
CA ASP A 187 -12.46 32.11 -8.57
C ASP A 187 -11.72 31.96 -7.23
N PHE A 188 -11.27 33.03 -6.64
CA PHE A 188 -10.59 33.02 -5.34
C PHE A 188 -11.42 32.37 -4.24
N THR A 189 -12.74 32.42 -4.31
CA THR A 189 -13.66 31.81 -3.36
C THR A 189 -13.53 30.26 -3.34
N MET A 190 -13.07 29.66 -4.45
CA MET A 190 -12.90 28.21 -4.61
C MET A 190 -11.45 27.73 -4.38
N ALA A 191 -10.49 28.66 -4.21
CA ALA A 191 -9.07 28.32 -4.17
C ALA A 191 -8.72 27.24 -3.13
N PHE A 192 -9.28 27.33 -1.92
CA PHE A 192 -9.06 26.33 -0.87
C PHE A 192 -9.61 24.95 -1.23
N ALA A 193 -10.83 24.90 -1.80
CA ALA A 193 -11.44 23.64 -2.22
C ALA A 193 -10.64 22.97 -3.35
N LEU A 194 -10.14 23.75 -4.31
CA LEU A 194 -9.34 23.23 -5.42
C LEU A 194 -7.94 22.77 -4.95
N SER A 195 -7.36 23.44 -3.95
CA SER A 195 -6.13 22.99 -3.31
C SER A 195 -6.33 21.67 -2.57
N ASP A 196 -7.44 21.50 -1.84
CA ASP A 196 -7.78 20.22 -1.16
C ASP A 196 -8.02 19.09 -2.18
N VAL A 197 -8.73 19.39 -3.28
CA VAL A 197 -8.93 18.43 -4.38
C VAL A 197 -7.58 17.98 -4.96
N LYS A 198 -6.66 18.91 -5.20
CA LYS A 198 -5.32 18.58 -5.71
C LYS A 198 -4.56 17.68 -4.74
N ALA A 199 -4.54 18.04 -3.46
CA ALA A 199 -3.90 17.24 -2.42
C ALA A 199 -4.53 15.84 -2.29
N GLN A 200 -5.87 15.71 -2.43
CA GLN A 200 -6.56 14.44 -2.44
C GLN A 200 -6.13 13.55 -3.61
N ILE A 201 -6.04 14.11 -4.83
CA ILE A 201 -5.57 13.36 -6.01
C ILE A 201 -4.13 12.88 -5.82
N GLU A 202 -3.23 13.75 -5.37
CA GLU A 202 -1.83 13.42 -5.09
C GLU A 202 -1.69 12.36 -3.98
N GLY A 203 -2.62 12.34 -3.03
CA GLY A 203 -2.70 11.30 -2.01
C GLY A 203 -3.24 9.95 -2.52
N LEU A 204 -4.02 9.93 -3.61
CA LEU A 204 -4.61 8.71 -4.18
C LEU A 204 -3.79 8.15 -5.33
N ILE A 205 -3.07 8.99 -6.09
CA ILE A 205 -2.24 8.60 -7.24
C ILE A 205 -0.82 9.09 -7.01
N PHE A 206 0.10 8.15 -6.90
CA PHE A 206 1.54 8.37 -6.72
C PHE A 206 2.32 7.16 -7.28
N SER A 207 3.63 7.23 -7.35
CA SER A 207 4.43 6.10 -7.82
C SER A 207 4.31 4.92 -6.84
N GLY A 208 3.84 3.76 -7.32
CA GLY A 208 3.61 2.56 -6.51
C GLY A 208 2.19 2.45 -5.91
N PHE A 209 1.25 3.33 -6.28
CA PHE A 209 -0.07 3.38 -5.67
C PHE A 209 -0.91 2.11 -5.88
N ALA A 210 -0.77 1.43 -7.02
CA ALA A 210 -1.55 0.24 -7.30
C ALA A 210 -1.20 -0.93 -6.36
N THR A 211 0.08 -1.13 -6.10
CA THR A 211 0.59 -2.13 -5.15
C THR A 211 0.30 -1.72 -3.70
N GLU A 212 0.52 -0.45 -3.34
CA GLU A 212 0.33 0.03 -1.96
C GLU A 212 -1.15 -0.01 -1.55
N CYS A 213 -2.06 0.41 -2.44
CA CYS A 213 -3.50 0.37 -2.17
C CYS A 213 -4.07 -1.05 -2.28
N GLY A 214 -3.45 -1.88 -3.11
CA GLY A 214 -3.89 -3.23 -3.42
C GLY A 214 -5.01 -3.28 -4.47
N TRP A 215 -5.04 -4.38 -5.22
CA TRP A 215 -5.96 -4.57 -6.34
C TRP A 215 -7.45 -4.43 -5.97
N LYS A 216 -7.85 -4.85 -4.77
CA LYS A 216 -9.22 -4.72 -4.25
C LYS A 216 -9.68 -3.27 -4.09
N ARG A 217 -8.73 -2.36 -3.86
CA ARG A 217 -9.00 -0.93 -3.63
C ARG A 217 -9.03 -0.10 -4.91
N LEU A 218 -8.56 -0.61 -6.04
CA LEU A 218 -8.56 0.13 -7.31
C LEU A 218 -9.96 0.61 -7.73
N PRO A 219 -11.04 -0.21 -7.62
CA PRO A 219 -12.41 0.27 -7.88
C PRO A 219 -12.85 1.39 -6.95
N ASP A 220 -12.42 1.37 -5.69
CA ASP A 220 -12.72 2.45 -4.73
C ASP A 220 -11.97 3.74 -5.10
N ILE A 221 -10.70 3.66 -5.50
CA ILE A 221 -9.95 4.83 -5.99
C ILE A 221 -10.66 5.47 -7.18
N LEU A 222 -11.16 4.69 -8.12
CA LEU A 222 -11.96 5.21 -9.23
C LEU A 222 -13.25 5.89 -8.73
N ARG A 223 -13.91 5.32 -7.74
CA ARG A 223 -15.11 5.92 -7.11
C ARG A 223 -14.77 7.22 -6.38
N TYR A 224 -13.63 7.31 -5.71
CA TYR A 224 -13.15 8.56 -5.10
C TYR A 224 -12.83 9.63 -6.14
N MET A 225 -12.23 9.27 -7.27
CA MET A 225 -12.02 10.20 -8.38
C MET A 225 -13.34 10.72 -8.95
N ARG A 226 -14.33 9.86 -9.12
CA ARG A 226 -15.69 10.26 -9.53
C ARG A 226 -16.37 11.16 -8.49
N ALA A 227 -16.10 10.94 -7.20
CA ALA A 227 -16.61 11.81 -6.14
C ALA A 227 -15.99 13.21 -6.22
N ILE A 228 -14.72 13.31 -6.56
CA ILE A 228 -14.05 14.59 -6.83
C ILE A 228 -14.71 15.30 -8.04
N GLU A 229 -14.99 14.59 -9.14
CA GLU A 229 -15.69 15.18 -10.29
C GLU A 229 -17.04 15.76 -9.87
N ARG A 230 -17.83 15.02 -9.09
CA ARG A 230 -19.13 15.47 -8.56
C ARG A 230 -19.01 16.67 -7.62
N ARG A 231 -17.98 16.68 -6.78
CA ARG A 231 -17.68 17.84 -5.92
C ARG A 231 -17.39 19.09 -6.77
N MET A 232 -16.52 18.96 -7.78
CA MET A 232 -16.16 20.07 -8.66
C MET A 232 -17.33 20.60 -9.51
N GLU A 233 -18.33 19.75 -9.81
CA GLU A 233 -19.57 20.20 -10.47
C GLU A 233 -20.44 21.06 -9.55
N LYS A 234 -20.48 20.74 -8.26
CA LYS A 234 -21.31 21.43 -7.25
C LYS A 234 -20.61 22.64 -6.63
N LEU A 235 -19.28 22.65 -6.61
CA LEU A 235 -18.46 23.69 -5.96
C LEU A 235 -18.82 25.13 -6.41
N PRO A 236 -19.01 25.44 -7.72
CA PRO A 236 -19.39 26.79 -8.14
C PRO A 236 -20.80 27.20 -7.68
N VAL A 237 -21.67 26.22 -7.39
CA VAL A 237 -23.07 26.48 -6.97
C VAL A 237 -23.14 26.86 -5.50
N ASP A 238 -22.37 26.22 -4.63
CA ASP A 238 -22.35 26.51 -3.19
C ASP A 238 -20.95 26.29 -2.58
N PRO A 239 -20.03 27.25 -2.78
CA PRO A 239 -18.68 27.17 -2.19
C PRO A 239 -18.67 27.18 -0.66
N ASN A 240 -19.65 27.82 -0.03
CA ASN A 240 -19.73 27.88 1.43
C ASN A 240 -20.06 26.51 2.04
N LYS A 241 -20.98 25.77 1.43
CA LYS A 241 -21.30 24.41 1.86
C LYS A 241 -20.09 23.48 1.69
N ASP A 242 -19.37 23.59 0.58
CA ASP A 242 -18.12 22.83 0.36
C ASP A 242 -17.12 23.12 1.47
N ARG A 243 -16.91 24.39 1.81
CA ARG A 243 -15.99 24.83 2.87
C ARG A 243 -16.38 24.24 4.24
N LEU A 244 -17.66 24.21 4.57
CA LEU A 244 -18.12 23.63 5.84
C LEU A 244 -17.82 22.11 5.90
N HIS A 245 -18.01 21.39 4.79
CA HIS A 245 -17.65 19.98 4.70
C HIS A 245 -16.13 19.77 4.80
N MET A 246 -15.33 20.60 4.12
CA MET A 246 -13.86 20.55 4.23
C MET A 246 -13.38 20.70 5.67
N LEU A 247 -13.89 21.69 6.41
CA LEU A 247 -13.49 21.94 7.80
C LEU A 247 -13.76 20.73 8.71
N LYS A 248 -14.89 20.04 8.49
CA LYS A 248 -15.20 18.81 9.22
C LYS A 248 -14.21 17.71 8.90
N ILE A 249 -13.93 17.47 7.61
CA ILE A 249 -12.96 16.46 7.16
C ILE A 249 -11.57 16.78 7.70
N GLU A 250 -11.13 18.03 7.61
CA GLU A 250 -9.83 18.49 8.09
C GLU A 250 -9.65 18.25 9.60
N SER A 251 -10.70 18.53 10.39
CA SER A 251 -10.68 18.27 11.82
C SER A 251 -10.40 16.78 12.14
N VAL A 252 -11.06 15.85 11.42
CA VAL A 252 -10.85 14.41 11.60
C VAL A 252 -9.49 13.98 11.04
N ALA A 253 -9.10 14.51 9.87
CA ALA A 253 -7.81 14.20 9.25
C ALA A 253 -6.61 14.64 10.11
N ASN A 254 -6.73 15.77 10.83
CA ASN A 254 -5.68 16.21 11.75
C ASN A 254 -5.52 15.25 12.95
N LYS A 255 -6.60 14.73 13.51
CA LYS A 255 -6.53 13.68 14.56
C LYS A 255 -5.85 12.41 14.03
N TYR A 256 -6.14 12.00 12.80
CA TYR A 256 -5.46 10.87 12.17
C TYR A 256 -3.95 11.14 11.97
N LYS A 257 -3.57 12.35 11.55
CA LYS A 257 -2.14 12.73 11.46
C LYS A 257 -1.44 12.69 12.83
N GLU A 258 -2.12 13.14 13.88
CA GLU A 258 -1.59 13.04 15.26
C GLU A 258 -1.37 11.57 15.67
N LEU A 259 -2.30 10.67 15.32
CA LEU A 259 -2.13 9.23 15.56
C LEU A 259 -0.92 8.67 14.80
N LEU A 260 -0.77 8.99 13.51
CA LEU A 260 0.39 8.56 12.71
C LEU A 260 1.72 9.08 13.29
N ASN A 261 1.75 10.30 13.83
CA ASN A 261 2.95 10.88 14.44
C ASN A 261 3.37 10.19 15.74
N LYS A 262 2.46 9.45 16.40
CA LYS A 262 2.77 8.64 17.59
C LYS A 262 3.47 7.32 17.25
N ILE A 263 3.35 6.86 16.01
CA ILE A 263 4.00 5.62 15.55
C ILE A 263 5.50 5.91 15.37
N PRO A 264 6.40 5.16 16.02
CA PRO A 264 7.82 5.37 15.90
C PRO A 264 8.30 5.25 14.44
N LYS A 265 9.23 6.12 14.03
CA LYS A 265 9.81 6.08 12.68
C LYS A 265 10.46 4.72 12.42
N GLY A 266 10.09 4.12 11.30
CA GLY A 266 10.61 2.81 10.88
C GLY A 266 9.75 1.62 11.33
N MET A 267 8.74 1.82 12.17
CA MET A 267 7.76 0.78 12.46
C MET A 267 6.67 0.71 11.39
N ALA A 268 6.20 -0.49 11.11
CA ALA A 268 5.07 -0.69 10.21
C ALA A 268 3.79 -0.07 10.81
N ILE A 269 3.03 0.64 9.96
CA ILE A 269 1.73 1.18 10.35
C ILE A 269 0.74 0.01 10.51
N PRO A 270 0.08 -0.16 11.67
CA PRO A 270 -0.93 -1.21 11.87
C PRO A 270 -2.08 -1.12 10.86
N ASP A 271 -2.67 -2.26 10.50
CA ASP A 271 -3.71 -2.31 9.46
C ASP A 271 -4.97 -1.54 9.85
N ASN A 272 -5.36 -1.58 11.15
CA ASN A 272 -6.46 -0.77 11.67
C ASN A 272 -6.20 0.74 11.52
N VAL A 273 -4.97 1.19 11.69
CA VAL A 273 -4.56 2.59 11.48
C VAL A 273 -4.55 2.95 9.98
N ARG A 274 -4.11 2.03 9.11
CA ARG A 274 -4.17 2.24 7.65
C ARG A 274 -5.60 2.37 7.15
N GLU A 275 -6.53 1.60 7.70
CA GLU A 275 -7.94 1.62 7.29
C GLU A 275 -8.59 2.98 7.55
N ILE A 276 -8.15 3.73 8.56
CA ILE A 276 -8.65 5.09 8.85
C ILE A 276 -8.47 6.03 7.66
N ARG A 277 -7.38 5.90 6.90
CA ARG A 277 -7.18 6.68 5.66
C ARG A 277 -8.35 6.48 4.69
N TRP A 278 -8.80 5.24 4.52
CA TRP A 278 -9.91 4.91 3.62
C TRP A 278 -11.25 5.36 4.18
N MET A 279 -11.43 5.30 5.49
CA MET A 279 -12.61 5.88 6.14
C MET A 279 -12.73 7.38 5.89
N LEU A 280 -11.61 8.13 5.82
CA LEU A 280 -11.59 9.54 5.44
C LEU A 280 -12.01 9.76 3.99
N GLU A 281 -11.60 8.88 3.05
CA GLU A 281 -12.07 8.96 1.67
C GLU A 281 -13.58 8.64 1.55
N GLU A 282 -14.07 7.66 2.31
CA GLU A 282 -15.51 7.39 2.39
C GLU A 282 -16.30 8.57 2.97
N LEU A 283 -15.73 9.25 3.96
CA LEU A 283 -16.33 10.46 4.51
C LEU A 283 -16.45 11.57 3.45
N ARG A 284 -15.42 11.73 2.59
CA ARG A 284 -15.47 12.65 1.45
C ARG A 284 -16.58 12.27 0.47
N VAL A 285 -16.74 11.00 0.14
CA VAL A 285 -17.87 10.51 -0.69
C VAL A 285 -19.21 10.87 -0.06
N SER A 286 -19.37 10.61 1.24
CA SER A 286 -20.61 10.88 1.96
C SER A 286 -21.01 12.37 1.98
N TYR A 287 -20.03 13.28 2.02
CA TYR A 287 -20.29 14.72 2.03
C TYR A 287 -20.48 15.31 0.64
N PHE A 288 -19.67 14.91 -0.34
CA PHE A 288 -19.64 15.59 -1.64
C PHE A 288 -20.39 14.84 -2.75
N ALA A 289 -20.54 13.52 -2.62
CA ALA A 289 -21.06 12.66 -3.68
C ALA A 289 -21.93 11.51 -3.16
N GLN A 290 -22.90 11.79 -2.30
CA GLN A 290 -23.78 10.80 -1.63
C GLN A 290 -24.41 9.79 -2.60
N GLN A 291 -24.71 10.19 -3.84
CA GLN A 291 -25.29 9.31 -4.86
C GLN A 291 -24.38 8.15 -5.28
N LEU A 292 -23.07 8.23 -5.00
CA LEU A 292 -22.13 7.12 -5.27
C LEU A 292 -22.17 6.04 -4.18
N GLY A 293 -22.79 6.35 -3.03
CA GLY A 293 -22.83 5.43 -1.89
C GLY A 293 -21.48 5.20 -1.22
N THR A 294 -21.53 4.69 -0.01
CA THR A 294 -20.37 4.19 0.77
C THR A 294 -20.58 2.73 1.11
N PRO A 295 -19.56 1.87 1.14
CA PRO A 295 -19.69 0.43 1.40
C PRO A 295 -20.20 0.14 2.83
N TYR A 296 -20.03 1.10 3.73
CA TYR A 296 -20.50 1.05 5.11
C TYR A 296 -20.89 2.45 5.60
N PRO A 297 -21.70 2.56 6.68
CA PRO A 297 -22.04 3.86 7.25
C PRO A 297 -20.80 4.57 7.81
N VAL A 298 -20.53 5.76 7.33
CA VAL A 298 -19.39 6.60 7.73
C VAL A 298 -19.87 7.92 8.34
N SER A 299 -19.17 8.42 9.37
CA SER A 299 -19.36 9.73 9.96
C SER A 299 -18.12 10.17 10.73
N ASP A 300 -17.98 11.48 10.98
CA ASP A 300 -16.89 12.06 11.77
C ASP A 300 -16.72 11.31 13.11
N LYS A 301 -17.82 11.10 13.82
CA LYS A 301 -17.82 10.39 15.12
C LYS A 301 -17.29 8.95 15.01
N ARG A 302 -17.67 8.22 13.96
CA ARG A 302 -17.21 6.83 13.77
C ARG A 302 -15.71 6.78 13.49
N ILE A 303 -15.18 7.74 12.71
CA ILE A 303 -13.75 7.79 12.44
C ILE A 303 -12.97 8.21 13.68
N ILE A 304 -13.47 9.18 14.47
CA ILE A 304 -12.85 9.58 15.73
C ILE A 304 -12.80 8.38 16.69
N ASN A 305 -13.89 7.64 16.85
CA ASN A 305 -13.91 6.43 17.67
C ASN A 305 -12.88 5.37 17.17
N ALA A 306 -12.71 5.21 15.85
CA ALA A 306 -11.71 4.31 15.30
C ALA A 306 -10.28 4.78 15.60
N ILE A 307 -10.02 6.09 15.57
CA ILE A 307 -8.72 6.70 15.95
C ILE A 307 -8.44 6.47 17.44
N GLU A 308 -9.44 6.63 18.30
CA GLU A 308 -9.31 6.48 19.75
C GLU A 308 -9.14 5.00 20.18
N ALA A 309 -9.56 4.05 19.32
CA ALA A 309 -9.40 2.61 19.55
C ALA A 309 -8.05 2.06 19.11
N CYS A 310 -7.21 2.85 18.46
CA CYS A 310 -5.86 2.49 18.02
C CYS A 310 -4.80 2.89 19.04
#